data_a7ffe2ad52f64b69ebb6d34be9f1b5ac
#
_entry.id   a7ffe2ad52f64b69ebb6d34be9f1b5ac
#
_cell.length_a   1.000
_cell.length_b   1.000
_cell.length_c   1.000
_cell.angle_alpha   90.00
_cell.angle_beta   90.00
_cell.angle_gamma   90.00
#
_symmetry.space_group_name_H-M   'P 1'
#
loop_
_entity.id
_entity.type
_entity.pdbx_description
1 polymer ?
#
loop_
_entity_poly.entity_id
_entity_poly.type
_entity_poly.pdbx_seq_one_letter_code
_entity_poly.pdbx_strand_id
1 'polypeptide(L)'
;IKNEKAFKECINQIVERSKKFKFDKIAAVESRGFVFASAISYILDKPFIMLRKKNKLPAEVHSIDFELEYGTATIEVHKDSFDKNDNVLIIDDLIATGGTAEAAAKLIEISESNVAGFIFVINLFDLGGTDSLLKKGYKVENLLDFPGH
;
A
#
# COMPACT_ATOMS: atom_id res chain seq x y z
N ILE A 1 -6.19 -3.89 -16.89
CA ILE A 1 -7.52 -3.33 -16.64
C ILE A 1 -8.26 -3.19 -17.97
N LYS A 2 -8.82 -4.33 -18.43
CA LYS A 2 -9.53 -4.36 -19.71
C LYS A 2 -10.99 -3.95 -19.60
N ASN A 3 -11.56 -4.05 -18.40
CA ASN A 3 -12.97 -3.73 -18.17
C ASN A 3 -13.07 -2.41 -17.43
N GLU A 4 -13.48 -1.37 -18.12
CA GLU A 4 -13.60 -0.01 -17.58
C GLU A 4 -14.63 0.08 -16.45
N LYS A 5 -15.72 -0.69 -16.54
CA LYS A 5 -16.76 -0.71 -15.51
C LYS A 5 -16.27 -1.37 -14.24
N ALA A 6 -15.50 -2.46 -14.38
CA ALA A 6 -14.91 -3.16 -13.23
C ALA A 6 -13.87 -2.27 -12.55
N PHE A 7 -13.04 -1.59 -13.31
CA PHE A 7 -12.05 -0.65 -12.74
C PHE A 7 -12.74 0.49 -12.00
N LYS A 8 -13.74 1.09 -12.61
CA LYS A 8 -14.53 2.16 -12.00
C LYS A 8 -15.15 1.69 -10.67
N GLU A 9 -15.73 0.49 -10.66
CA GLU A 9 -16.32 -0.08 -9.45
C GLU A 9 -15.27 -0.31 -8.37
N CYS A 10 -14.09 -0.83 -8.72
CA CYS A 10 -12.98 -0.98 -7.77
C CYS A 10 -12.61 0.37 -7.15
N ILE A 11 -12.44 1.40 -7.97
CA ILE A 11 -12.10 2.73 -7.48
C ILE A 11 -13.19 3.27 -6.55
N ASN A 12 -14.46 3.11 -6.93
CA ASN A 12 -15.59 3.55 -6.10
C ASN A 12 -15.58 2.83 -4.74
N GLN A 13 -15.31 1.53 -4.73
CA GLN A 13 -15.23 0.73 -3.50
C GLN A 13 -14.07 1.16 -2.62
N ILE A 14 -12.91 1.44 -3.21
CA ILE A 14 -11.75 1.93 -2.46
C ILE A 14 -12.07 3.28 -1.82
N VAL A 15 -12.68 4.20 -2.57
CA VAL A 15 -13.09 5.51 -2.04
C VAL A 15 -14.03 5.32 -0.85
N GLU A 16 -15.01 4.45 -0.98
CA GLU A 16 -15.99 4.20 0.09
C GLU A 16 -15.32 3.63 1.34
N ARG A 17 -14.44 2.65 1.17
CA ARG A 17 -13.72 2.04 2.30
C ARG A 17 -12.70 2.98 2.92
N SER A 18 -12.13 3.91 2.15
CA SER A 18 -11.18 4.90 2.65
C SER A 18 -11.77 5.79 3.74
N LYS A 19 -13.09 5.95 3.74
CA LYS A 19 -13.80 6.75 4.75
C LYS A 19 -13.65 6.19 6.16
N LYS A 20 -13.26 4.92 6.31
CA LYS A 20 -13.02 4.28 7.59
C LYS A 20 -11.66 4.68 8.20
N PHE A 21 -10.82 5.37 7.45
CA PHE A 21 -9.47 5.74 7.85
C PHE A 21 -9.34 7.26 7.93
N LYS A 22 -8.54 7.70 8.90
CA LYS A 22 -8.11 9.10 8.97
C LYS A 22 -6.71 9.16 8.43
N PHE A 23 -6.49 9.84 7.30
CA PHE A 23 -5.19 9.88 6.65
C PHE A 23 -4.95 11.19 5.92
N ASP A 24 -3.66 11.51 5.77
CA ASP A 24 -3.18 12.74 5.13
C ASP A 24 -2.61 12.47 3.75
N LYS A 25 -2.01 11.30 3.57
CA LYS A 25 -1.31 10.91 2.34
C LYS A 25 -1.62 9.47 1.98
N ILE A 26 -1.46 9.16 0.70
CA ILE A 26 -1.63 7.82 0.15
C ILE A 26 -0.26 7.32 -0.30
N ALA A 27 0.06 6.07 0.00
CA ALA A 27 1.27 5.42 -0.48
C ALA A 27 0.93 4.14 -1.23
N ALA A 28 1.73 3.80 -2.20
CA ALA A 28 1.60 2.53 -2.92
C ALA A 28 2.97 2.05 -3.38
N VAL A 29 3.10 0.72 -3.47
CA VAL A 29 4.35 0.08 -3.88
C VAL A 29 4.32 -0.19 -5.39
N GLU A 30 5.45 0.05 -6.05
CA GLU A 30 5.66 -0.21 -7.47
C GLU A 30 5.29 -1.66 -7.80
N SER A 31 4.53 -1.92 -8.86
CA SER A 31 4.00 -0.92 -9.78
C SER A 31 2.48 -0.96 -9.89
N ARG A 32 1.82 -2.12 -9.70
CA ARG A 32 0.38 -2.25 -9.90
C ARG A 32 -0.45 -1.41 -8.93
N GLY A 33 0.03 -1.24 -7.71
CA GLY A 33 -0.62 -0.37 -6.72
C GLY A 33 -0.74 1.08 -7.17
N PHE A 34 0.21 1.54 -7.99
CA PHE A 34 0.22 2.92 -8.50
C PHE A 34 -1.04 3.26 -9.30
N VAL A 35 -1.56 2.29 -10.04
CA VAL A 35 -2.75 2.50 -10.88
C VAL A 35 -3.96 2.87 -10.01
N PHE A 36 -4.16 2.16 -8.93
CA PHE A 36 -5.28 2.42 -8.01
C PHE A 36 -5.03 3.67 -7.17
N ALA A 37 -3.84 3.79 -6.61
CA ALA A 37 -3.49 4.90 -5.73
C ALA A 37 -3.54 6.25 -6.44
N SER A 38 -3.10 6.32 -7.69
CA SER A 38 -3.14 7.57 -8.47
C SER A 38 -4.58 8.02 -8.71
N ALA A 39 -5.49 7.10 -9.03
CA ALA A 39 -6.90 7.43 -9.22
C ALA A 39 -7.54 7.92 -7.92
N ILE A 40 -7.23 7.26 -6.80
CA ILE A 40 -7.76 7.64 -5.49
C ILE A 40 -7.20 9.02 -5.06
N SER A 41 -5.92 9.25 -5.29
CA SER A 41 -5.27 10.53 -5.02
C SER A 41 -5.99 11.68 -5.75
N TYR A 42 -6.30 11.48 -7.01
CA TYR A 42 -7.03 12.46 -7.81
C TYR A 42 -8.43 12.73 -7.26
N ILE A 43 -9.17 11.67 -6.96
CA ILE A 43 -10.56 11.78 -6.49
C ILE A 43 -10.62 12.45 -5.11
N LEU A 44 -9.74 12.06 -4.20
CA LEU A 44 -9.77 12.51 -2.80
C LEU A 44 -8.93 13.76 -2.56
N ASP A 45 -8.22 14.24 -3.57
CA ASP A 45 -7.34 15.40 -3.46
C ASP A 45 -6.31 15.22 -2.33
N LYS A 46 -5.65 14.06 -2.32
CA LYS A 46 -4.62 13.69 -1.34
C LYS A 46 -3.29 13.43 -2.06
N PRO A 47 -2.15 13.79 -1.48
CA PRO A 47 -0.84 13.47 -2.07
C PRO A 47 -0.64 11.97 -2.20
N PHE A 48 -0.02 11.56 -3.31
CA PHE A 48 0.34 10.18 -3.58
C PHE A 48 1.87 10.04 -3.53
N ILE A 49 2.35 9.16 -2.68
CA ILE A 49 3.75 8.87 -2.48
C ILE A 49 4.09 7.50 -3.06
N MET A 50 5.06 7.48 -3.96
CA MET A 50 5.49 6.23 -4.61
C MET A 50 6.61 5.57 -3.80
N LEU A 51 6.36 4.32 -3.38
CA LEU A 51 7.37 3.45 -2.77
C LEU A 51 7.95 2.62 -3.92
N ARG A 52 9.24 2.82 -4.22
CA ARG A 52 9.83 2.31 -5.45
C ARG A 52 10.87 1.23 -5.19
N LYS A 53 11.10 0.41 -6.20
CA LYS A 53 12.17 -0.57 -6.17
C LYS A 53 13.53 0.15 -6.13
N LYS A 54 14.54 -0.57 -5.65
CA LYS A 54 15.91 -0.03 -5.48
C LYS A 54 16.41 0.68 -6.73
N ASN A 55 17.08 1.82 -6.52
CA ASN A 55 17.75 2.60 -7.58
C ASN A 55 16.80 3.27 -8.59
N LYS A 56 15.53 3.43 -8.26
CA LYS A 56 14.56 4.16 -9.11
C LYS A 56 14.40 5.63 -8.72
N LEU A 57 14.85 6.01 -7.54
CA LEU A 57 14.70 7.37 -7.03
C LEU A 57 16.02 8.13 -7.07
N PRO A 58 16.02 9.39 -7.57
CA PRO A 58 17.25 10.15 -7.81
C PRO A 58 17.79 10.90 -6.59
N ALA A 59 17.03 11.01 -5.50
CA ALA A 59 17.44 11.80 -4.32
C ALA A 59 17.73 10.89 -3.12
N GLU A 60 18.03 11.48 -1.97
CA GLU A 60 18.20 10.72 -0.73
C GLU A 60 16.93 9.96 -0.37
N VAL A 61 17.11 8.70 0.04
CA VAL A 61 16.00 7.79 0.30
C VAL A 61 16.15 7.12 1.66
N HIS A 62 15.00 6.75 2.23
CA HIS A 62 14.92 5.68 3.21
C HIS A 62 14.69 4.40 2.43
N SER A 63 15.28 3.31 2.86
CA SER A 63 15.11 2.02 2.22
C SER A 63 14.89 0.92 3.24
N ILE A 64 14.23 -0.16 2.81
CA ILE A 64 14.06 -1.35 3.62
C ILE A 64 14.19 -2.59 2.73
N ASP A 65 14.93 -3.57 3.24
CA ASP A 65 15.05 -4.88 2.60
C ASP A 65 13.99 -5.81 3.18
N PHE A 66 13.44 -6.67 2.35
CA PHE A 66 12.50 -7.70 2.80
C PHE A 66 12.67 -8.98 1.99
N GLU A 67 12.34 -10.08 2.61
CA GLU A 67 12.50 -11.38 1.99
C GLU A 67 11.31 -11.74 1.12
N LEU A 68 11.59 -12.29 -0.04
CA LEU A 68 10.64 -12.91 -0.95
C LEU A 68 10.88 -14.42 -0.94
N GLU A 69 9.96 -15.17 -1.52
CA GLU A 69 10.09 -16.61 -1.68
C GLU A 69 11.40 -17.00 -2.40
N TYR A 70 11.85 -16.17 -3.34
CA TYR A 70 13.01 -16.43 -4.20
C TYR A 70 14.18 -15.47 -4.00
N GLY A 71 14.25 -14.81 -2.85
CA GLY A 71 15.36 -13.90 -2.59
C GLY A 71 14.97 -12.70 -1.76
N THR A 72 15.72 -11.61 -1.90
CA THR A 72 15.51 -10.37 -1.17
C THR A 72 15.13 -9.27 -2.13
N ALA A 73 14.22 -8.41 -1.72
CA ALA A 73 13.88 -7.19 -2.44
C ALA A 73 14.09 -5.98 -1.55
N THR A 74 14.23 -4.80 -2.15
CA THR A 74 14.37 -3.53 -1.46
C THR A 74 13.36 -2.54 -2.01
N ILE A 75 12.66 -1.84 -1.12
CA ILE A 75 11.84 -0.70 -1.52
C ILE A 75 12.37 0.56 -0.86
N GLU A 76 12.15 1.67 -1.54
CA GLU A 76 12.71 2.96 -1.17
C GLU A 76 11.66 4.06 -1.28
N VAL A 77 11.82 5.10 -0.47
CA VAL A 77 11.01 6.32 -0.53
C VAL A 77 11.93 7.51 -0.33
N HIS A 78 11.65 8.63 -0.99
CA HIS A 78 12.38 9.88 -0.75
C HIS A 78 12.24 10.30 0.72
N LYS A 79 13.34 10.75 1.31
CA LYS A 79 13.37 11.17 2.72
C LYS A 79 12.41 12.31 3.04
N ASP A 80 12.13 13.15 2.06
CA ASP A 80 11.24 14.30 2.22
C ASP A 80 9.77 14.04 1.83
N SER A 81 9.42 12.78 1.54
CA SER A 81 8.07 12.43 1.08
C SER A 81 7.01 12.55 2.17
N PHE A 82 7.38 12.33 3.41
CA PHE A 82 6.45 12.36 4.54
C PHE A 82 6.84 13.44 5.53
N ASP A 83 5.83 14.13 6.05
CA ASP A 83 6.00 15.00 7.19
C ASP A 83 5.86 14.19 8.46
N LYS A 84 6.54 14.62 9.52
CA LYS A 84 6.48 13.94 10.81
C LYS A 84 5.03 13.82 11.29
N ASN A 85 4.66 12.60 11.69
CA ASN A 85 3.32 12.26 12.18
C ASN A 85 2.21 12.31 11.12
N ASP A 86 2.55 12.31 9.83
CA ASP A 86 1.56 12.06 8.79
C ASP A 86 0.86 10.72 9.03
N ASN A 87 -0.41 10.64 8.69
CA ASN A 87 -1.15 9.39 8.68
C ASN A 87 -1.26 8.92 7.23
N VAL A 88 -0.72 7.75 6.93
CA VAL A 88 -0.56 7.27 5.57
C VAL A 88 -1.43 6.03 5.32
N LEU A 89 -2.27 6.11 4.30
CA LEU A 89 -3.07 4.98 3.83
C LEU A 89 -2.32 4.28 2.70
N ILE A 90 -2.08 2.98 2.85
CA ILE A 90 -1.39 2.18 1.84
C ILE A 90 -2.43 1.46 0.99
N ILE A 91 -2.34 1.62 -0.33
CA ILE A 91 -3.26 0.99 -1.28
C ILE A 91 -2.47 0.08 -2.21
N ASP A 92 -2.93 -1.15 -2.39
CA ASP A 92 -2.32 -2.08 -3.34
C ASP A 92 -3.39 -2.96 -3.99
N ASP A 93 -3.02 -3.60 -5.08
CA ASP A 93 -3.93 -4.46 -5.83
C ASP A 93 -4.19 -5.80 -5.13
N LEU A 94 -3.18 -6.36 -4.45
CA LEU A 94 -3.26 -7.71 -3.91
C LEU A 94 -2.41 -7.87 -2.65
N ILE A 95 -2.92 -8.65 -1.71
CA ILE A 95 -2.13 -9.15 -0.59
C ILE A 95 -2.10 -10.68 -0.63
N ALA A 96 -0.90 -11.23 -0.58
CA ALA A 96 -0.66 -12.68 -0.52
C ALA A 96 -0.11 -13.04 0.88
N THR A 97 1.19 -13.16 1.03
CA THR A 97 1.83 -13.46 2.31
C THR A 97 2.02 -12.23 3.20
N GLY A 98 1.95 -11.03 2.62
CA GLY A 98 2.05 -9.78 3.36
C GLY A 98 3.45 -9.19 3.47
N GLY A 99 4.46 -9.83 2.91
CA GLY A 99 5.85 -9.34 3.01
C GLY A 99 6.04 -7.93 2.48
N THR A 100 5.51 -7.66 1.30
CA THR A 100 5.59 -6.33 0.68
C THR A 100 4.82 -5.28 1.50
N ALA A 101 3.64 -5.64 1.98
CA ALA A 101 2.82 -4.75 2.81
C ALA A 101 3.52 -4.40 4.13
N GLU A 102 4.12 -5.39 4.78
CA GLU A 102 4.87 -5.15 6.02
C GLU A 102 6.09 -4.27 5.77
N ALA A 103 6.79 -4.48 4.66
CA ALA A 103 7.93 -3.64 4.29
C ALA A 103 7.48 -2.19 4.06
N ALA A 104 6.36 -1.99 3.37
CA ALA A 104 5.80 -0.66 3.16
C ALA A 104 5.47 0.04 4.49
N ALA A 105 4.85 -0.68 5.41
CA ALA A 105 4.54 -0.15 6.75
C ALA A 105 5.81 0.28 7.49
N LYS A 106 6.83 -0.57 7.49
CA LYS A 106 8.10 -0.25 8.15
C LYS A 106 8.78 0.96 7.54
N LEU A 107 8.71 1.10 6.23
CA LEU A 107 9.30 2.24 5.52
C LEU A 107 8.64 3.56 5.94
N ILE A 108 7.32 3.55 6.06
CA ILE A 108 6.55 4.71 6.55
C ILE A 108 6.93 5.03 8.00
N GLU A 109 7.07 4.03 8.84
CA GLU A 109 7.42 4.21 10.26
C GLU A 109 8.86 4.71 10.43
N ILE A 110 9.80 4.24 9.61
CA ILE A 110 11.18 4.77 9.59
C ILE A 110 11.18 6.25 9.22
N SER A 111 10.23 6.67 8.40
CA SER A 111 10.06 8.06 7.99
C SER A 111 9.36 8.93 9.05
N GLU A 112 9.20 8.41 10.26
CA GLU A 112 8.53 9.08 11.40
C GLU A 112 7.06 9.40 11.14
N SER A 113 6.42 8.63 10.28
CA SER A 113 4.99 8.75 9.98
C SER A 113 4.23 7.53 10.50
N ASN A 114 2.91 7.61 10.50
CA ASN A 114 2.04 6.56 11.00
C ASN A 114 1.34 5.86 9.84
N VAL A 115 1.12 4.56 9.97
CA VAL A 115 0.31 3.79 9.03
C VAL A 115 -1.15 3.91 9.47
N ALA A 116 -1.96 4.61 8.68
CA ALA A 116 -3.40 4.73 8.94
C ALA A 116 -4.10 3.39 8.71
N GLY A 117 -3.65 2.65 7.71
CA GLY A 117 -4.17 1.34 7.39
C GLY A 117 -3.84 0.92 5.96
N PHE A 118 -4.46 -0.16 5.55
CA PHE A 118 -4.27 -0.75 4.22
C PHE A 118 -5.61 -1.00 3.53
N ILE A 119 -5.65 -0.80 2.22
CA ILE A 119 -6.76 -1.25 1.38
C ILE A 119 -6.19 -2.07 0.24
N PHE A 120 -6.66 -3.31 0.11
CA PHE A 120 -6.28 -4.22 -0.99
C PHE A 120 -7.51 -4.55 -1.83
N VAL A 121 -7.33 -4.61 -3.14
CA VAL A 121 -8.41 -5.04 -4.03
C VAL A 121 -8.66 -6.53 -3.84
N ILE A 122 -7.60 -7.34 -3.83
CA ILE A 122 -7.70 -8.79 -3.70
C ILE A 122 -6.91 -9.26 -2.47
N ASN A 123 -7.60 -10.04 -1.64
CA ASN A 123 -6.99 -10.75 -0.51
C ASN A 123 -6.94 -12.25 -0.85
N LEU A 124 -5.75 -12.81 -0.93
CA LEU A 124 -5.56 -14.26 -1.03
C LEU A 124 -5.60 -14.81 0.38
N PHE A 125 -6.79 -15.08 0.88
CA PHE A 125 -7.08 -15.23 2.31
C PHE A 125 -6.34 -16.38 2.99
N ASP A 126 -6.02 -17.45 2.27
CA ASP A 126 -5.33 -18.63 2.83
C ASP A 126 -3.81 -18.48 2.89
N LEU A 127 -3.25 -17.39 2.42
CA LEU A 127 -1.80 -17.12 2.49
C LEU A 127 -1.38 -16.32 3.71
N GLY A 128 -2.32 -15.85 4.51
CA GLY A 128 -2.07 -15.30 5.84
C GLY A 128 -1.60 -13.86 5.93
N GLY A 129 -1.50 -13.14 4.81
CA GLY A 129 -0.98 -11.76 4.83
C GLY A 129 -1.85 -10.80 5.62
N THR A 130 -3.16 -10.82 5.40
CA THR A 130 -4.09 -9.96 6.14
C THR A 130 -4.05 -10.26 7.64
N ASP A 131 -4.07 -11.54 8.01
CA ASP A 131 -4.00 -11.93 9.42
C ASP A 131 -2.71 -11.45 10.07
N SER A 132 -1.60 -11.51 9.36
CA SER A 132 -0.32 -11.03 9.85
C SER A 132 -0.35 -9.52 10.13
N LEU A 133 -0.93 -8.74 9.23
CA LEU A 133 -1.07 -7.29 9.42
C LEU A 133 -1.99 -6.97 10.60
N LEU A 134 -3.12 -7.66 10.71
CA LEU A 134 -4.07 -7.47 11.82
C LEU A 134 -3.43 -7.80 13.17
N LYS A 135 -2.64 -8.85 13.26
CA LYS A 135 -1.91 -9.24 14.48
C LYS A 135 -0.91 -8.16 14.91
N LYS A 136 -0.37 -7.41 13.98
CA LYS A 136 0.55 -6.31 14.26
C LYS A 136 -0.16 -5.02 14.62
N GLY A 137 -1.49 -5.02 14.65
CA GLY A 137 -2.31 -3.88 15.06
C GLY A 137 -2.71 -2.95 13.92
N TYR A 138 -2.41 -3.31 12.68
CA TYR A 138 -2.82 -2.50 11.53
C TYR A 138 -4.28 -2.74 11.17
N LYS A 139 -4.92 -1.70 10.64
CA LYS A 139 -6.28 -1.79 10.07
C LYS A 139 -6.18 -2.18 8.60
N VAL A 140 -7.00 -3.12 8.17
CA VAL A 140 -6.99 -3.64 6.80
C VAL A 140 -8.41 -3.73 6.27
N GLU A 141 -8.61 -3.25 5.03
CA GLU A 141 -9.84 -3.45 4.26
C GLU A 141 -9.51 -4.16 2.97
N ASN A 142 -10.27 -5.19 2.63
CA ASN A 142 -10.12 -5.96 1.41
C ASN A 142 -11.42 -5.90 0.62
N LEU A 143 -11.36 -5.70 -0.70
CA LEU A 143 -12.57 -5.65 -1.53
C LEU A 143 -13.09 -7.06 -1.84
N LEU A 144 -12.18 -7.95 -2.25
CA LEU A 144 -12.52 -9.30 -2.69
C LEU A 144 -11.58 -10.32 -2.07
N ASP A 145 -12.12 -11.48 -1.70
CA ASP A 145 -11.35 -12.59 -1.15
C ASP A 145 -11.31 -13.73 -2.16
N PHE A 146 -10.12 -14.28 -2.40
CA PHE A 146 -9.92 -15.44 -3.26
C PHE A 146 -8.94 -16.41 -2.61
N PRO A 147 -9.01 -17.72 -2.92
CA PRO A 147 -7.99 -18.65 -2.46
C PRO A 147 -6.67 -18.40 -3.17
N GLY A 148 -5.56 -18.66 -2.50
CA GLY A 148 -4.20 -18.46 -3.03
C GLY A 148 -3.70 -19.58 -3.92
N HIS A 149 -4.51 -20.63 -4.14
CA HIS A 149 -4.18 -21.75 -5.00
C HIS A 149 -5.43 -22.42 -5.60
#